data_1d7fbb37c062f787ce2574c97d9004a2
#
_entry.id   1d7fbb37c062f787ce2574c97d9004a2
#
_cell.length_a   1.000
_cell.length_b   1.000
_cell.length_c   1.000
_cell.angle_alpha   90.00
_cell.angle_beta   90.00
_cell.angle_gamma   90.00
#
_symmetry.space_group_name_H-M   'P 1'
#
loop_
_entity.id
_entity.type
_entity.pdbx_description
1 polymer ?
#
loop_
_entity_poly.entity_id
_entity_poly.type
_entity_poly.pdbx_seq_one_letter_code
_entity_poly.pdbx_strand_id
1 'polypeptide(L)'
;KLNKFLKRKNIDTELLIQTSKHIKIQSTGEEISVSKMKQIPSINKYGMIIVFGGDGLFLSASKIAYYQNIPILGINFGKIGFLVDVDKKDIIQKVFEIINGEYVIDKRILIDGKITDADDKTIVSTSLNDIVIYNYGLLKMIQAKIFINDFLINIQRSDGVIISTPTGSTA
;
A
#
# COMPACT_ATOMS: atom_id res chain seq x y z
N LYS A 1 5.85 21.18 11.31
CA LYS A 1 7.26 21.13 11.83
C LYS A 1 8.18 20.44 10.81
N LEU A 2 7.85 19.23 10.33
CA LEU A 2 8.69 18.48 9.37
C LEU A 2 8.95 19.26 8.07
N ASN A 3 7.92 19.80 7.41
CA ASN A 3 8.09 20.58 6.17
C ASN A 3 9.08 21.77 6.36
N LYS A 4 9.01 22.44 7.51
CA LYS A 4 9.94 23.53 7.85
C LYS A 4 11.38 23.03 8.03
N PHE A 5 11.55 21.84 8.58
CA PHE A 5 12.84 21.15 8.71
C PHE A 5 13.40 20.76 7.34
N LEU A 6 12.61 20.12 6.48
CA LEU A 6 13.02 19.67 5.15
C LEU A 6 13.41 20.85 4.25
N LYS A 7 12.62 21.94 4.26
CA LYS A 7 12.96 23.17 3.53
C LYS A 7 14.31 23.77 3.96
N ARG A 8 14.65 23.74 5.26
CA ARG A 8 15.97 24.18 5.75
C ARG A 8 17.12 23.30 5.25
N LYS A 9 16.83 22.08 4.85
CA LYS A 9 17.79 21.12 4.26
C LYS A 9 17.76 21.13 2.73
N ASN A 10 17.07 22.08 2.10
CA ASN A 10 16.88 22.18 0.65
C ASN A 10 16.25 20.89 0.04
N ILE A 11 15.33 20.26 0.78
CA ILE A 11 14.62 19.07 0.31
C ILE A 11 13.23 19.49 -0.16
N ASP A 12 12.95 19.21 -1.43
CA ASP A 12 11.64 19.44 -2.03
C ASP A 12 10.62 18.45 -1.50
N THR A 13 9.41 18.95 -1.22
CA THR A 13 8.32 18.16 -0.69
C THR A 13 7.02 18.42 -1.43
N GLU A 14 6.25 17.37 -1.67
CA GLU A 14 4.87 17.44 -2.15
C GLU A 14 3.94 16.82 -1.12
N LEU A 15 2.80 17.45 -0.88
CA LEU A 15 1.79 16.90 0.04
C LEU A 15 0.65 16.27 -0.75
N LEU A 16 0.44 14.99 -0.52
CA LEU A 16 -0.69 14.23 -1.01
C LEU A 16 -1.72 14.04 0.11
N ILE A 17 -2.96 14.44 -0.13
CA ILE A 17 -4.06 14.26 0.83
C ILE A 17 -4.96 13.17 0.29
N GLN A 18 -5.01 12.02 0.99
CA GLN A 18 -5.86 10.91 0.60
C GLN A 18 -7.20 10.95 1.33
N THR A 19 -8.27 10.80 0.56
CA THR A 19 -9.62 10.48 1.02
C THR A 19 -9.97 9.04 0.64
N SER A 20 -11.15 8.55 1.01
CA SER A 20 -11.62 7.21 0.63
C SER A 20 -11.68 6.95 -0.89
N LYS A 21 -11.84 7.99 -1.69
CA LYS A 21 -12.05 7.88 -3.14
C LYS A 21 -10.98 8.57 -3.98
N HIS A 22 -10.31 9.60 -3.46
CA HIS A 22 -9.40 10.45 -4.22
C HIS A 22 -8.13 10.76 -3.45
N ILE A 23 -7.07 11.05 -4.21
CA ILE A 23 -5.82 11.64 -3.73
C ILE A 23 -5.73 13.03 -4.33
N LYS A 24 -5.60 14.04 -3.49
CA LYS A 24 -5.40 15.43 -3.89
C LYS A 24 -3.93 15.81 -3.80
N ILE A 25 -3.36 16.30 -4.89
CA ILE A 25 -2.02 16.88 -4.93
C ILE A 25 -2.14 18.35 -4.53
N GLN A 26 -1.49 18.73 -3.44
CA GLN A 26 -1.70 20.09 -2.88
C GLN A 26 -1.14 21.19 -3.75
N SER A 27 -0.01 20.97 -4.42
CA SER A 27 0.63 22.01 -5.26
C SER A 27 -0.18 22.34 -6.51
N THR A 28 -0.81 21.36 -7.14
CA THR A 28 -1.56 21.53 -8.39
C THR A 28 -3.07 21.63 -8.18
N GLY A 29 -3.58 21.18 -7.03
CA GLY A 29 -5.00 21.03 -6.77
C GLY A 29 -5.64 19.85 -7.51
N GLU A 30 -4.86 19.07 -8.27
CA GLU A 30 -5.34 17.92 -9.03
C GLU A 30 -5.87 16.82 -8.10
N GLU A 31 -6.99 16.22 -8.48
CA GLU A 31 -7.59 15.09 -7.77
C GLU A 31 -7.54 13.84 -8.65
N ILE A 32 -6.94 12.78 -8.13
CA ILE A 32 -6.76 11.51 -8.81
C ILE A 32 -7.56 10.44 -8.06
N SER A 33 -8.37 9.66 -8.77
CA SER A 33 -9.08 8.53 -8.17
C SER A 33 -8.07 7.51 -7.61
N VAL A 34 -8.37 6.97 -6.43
CA VAL A 34 -7.57 5.90 -5.81
C VAL A 34 -7.40 4.69 -6.74
N SER A 35 -8.39 4.42 -7.60
CA SER A 35 -8.30 3.38 -8.64
C SER A 35 -7.27 3.66 -9.75
N LYS A 36 -6.87 4.92 -9.91
CA LYS A 36 -5.89 5.37 -10.92
C LYS A 36 -4.52 5.72 -10.32
N MET A 37 -4.18 5.19 -9.15
CA MET A 37 -2.91 5.46 -8.47
C MET A 37 -1.65 5.24 -9.32
N LYS A 38 -1.71 4.30 -10.29
CA LYS A 38 -0.62 4.06 -11.25
C LYS A 38 -0.24 5.30 -12.07
N GLN A 39 -1.17 6.25 -12.19
CA GLN A 39 -1.06 7.41 -13.09
C GLN A 39 -0.77 8.71 -12.33
N ILE A 40 -0.34 8.64 -11.05
CA ILE A 40 0.02 9.86 -10.32
C ILE A 40 1.24 10.50 -10.99
N PRO A 41 1.09 11.68 -11.61
CA PRO A 41 2.19 12.29 -12.34
C PRO A 41 3.30 12.70 -11.37
N SER A 42 4.54 12.58 -11.84
CA SER A 42 5.73 13.21 -11.21
C SER A 42 6.08 12.80 -9.77
N ILE A 43 5.55 11.70 -9.22
CA ILE A 43 6.02 11.18 -7.92
C ILE A 43 7.42 10.56 -8.04
N ASN A 44 7.78 10.00 -9.18
CA ASN A 44 9.09 9.39 -9.44
C ASN A 44 10.29 10.34 -9.29
N LYS A 45 10.06 11.64 -9.25
CA LYS A 45 11.11 12.64 -8.95
C LYS A 45 11.48 12.70 -7.46
N TYR A 46 10.67 12.10 -6.58
CA TYR A 46 10.93 12.08 -5.14
C TYR A 46 11.65 10.79 -4.74
N GLY A 47 12.57 10.92 -3.79
CA GLY A 47 13.36 9.80 -3.30
C GLY A 47 12.63 8.90 -2.29
N MET A 48 11.50 9.37 -1.70
CA MET A 48 10.78 8.65 -0.65
C MET A 48 9.34 9.13 -0.51
N ILE A 49 8.44 8.23 -0.11
CA ILE A 49 7.11 8.57 0.38
C ILE A 49 7.10 8.48 1.90
N ILE A 50 6.64 9.54 2.58
CA ILE A 50 6.40 9.51 4.03
C ILE A 50 4.89 9.51 4.28
N VAL A 51 4.40 8.48 4.92
CA VAL A 51 2.97 8.29 5.24
C VAL A 51 2.71 8.68 6.69
N PHE A 52 1.73 9.56 6.89
CA PHE A 52 1.28 10.00 8.22
C PHE A 52 -0.07 9.38 8.53
N GLY A 53 -0.09 8.25 9.23
CA GLY A 53 -1.33 7.54 9.54
C GLY A 53 -1.10 6.17 10.14
N GLY A 54 -2.10 5.30 10.09
CA GLY A 54 -2.00 3.90 10.47
C GLY A 54 -1.79 2.98 9.27
N ASP A 55 -1.84 1.67 9.54
CA ASP A 55 -1.59 0.60 8.56
C ASP A 55 -2.46 0.72 7.30
N GLY A 56 -3.74 1.07 7.42
CA GLY A 56 -4.63 1.21 6.27
C GLY A 56 -4.16 2.27 5.26
N LEU A 57 -3.67 3.42 5.73
CA LEU A 57 -3.11 4.45 4.85
C LEU A 57 -1.76 3.99 4.27
N PHE A 58 -0.95 3.30 5.07
CA PHE A 58 0.32 2.73 4.62
C PHE A 58 0.09 1.69 3.51
N LEU A 59 -0.88 0.79 3.64
CA LEU A 59 -1.26 -0.19 2.61
C LEU A 59 -1.70 0.49 1.31
N SER A 60 -2.44 1.58 1.39
CA SER A 60 -2.81 2.35 0.20
C SER A 60 -1.59 3.00 -0.46
N ALA A 61 -0.72 3.62 0.33
CA ALA A 61 0.48 4.29 -0.16
C ALA A 61 1.54 3.31 -0.67
N SER A 62 1.61 2.08 -0.14
CA SER A 62 2.53 1.05 -0.61
C SER A 62 2.32 0.67 -2.08
N LYS A 63 1.08 0.75 -2.58
CA LYS A 63 0.78 0.56 -4.01
C LYS A 63 1.42 1.65 -4.86
N ILE A 64 1.37 2.90 -4.41
CA ILE A 64 2.01 4.03 -5.09
C ILE A 64 3.53 3.82 -5.09
N ALA A 65 4.10 3.51 -3.93
CA ALA A 65 5.51 3.24 -3.76
C ALA A 65 6.00 2.11 -4.70
N TYR A 66 5.24 1.02 -4.79
CA TYR A 66 5.52 -0.10 -5.68
C TYR A 66 5.54 0.33 -7.15
N TYR A 67 4.48 1.00 -7.63
CA TYR A 67 4.40 1.41 -9.05
C TYR A 67 5.44 2.46 -9.44
N GLN A 68 5.88 3.27 -8.49
CA GLN A 68 6.89 4.30 -8.72
C GLN A 68 8.32 3.84 -8.37
N ASN A 69 8.45 2.62 -7.80
CA ASN A 69 9.71 2.05 -7.34
C ASN A 69 10.48 2.97 -6.39
N ILE A 70 9.79 3.53 -5.41
CA ILE A 70 10.37 4.41 -4.39
C ILE A 70 10.10 3.86 -2.97
N PRO A 71 11.03 4.03 -2.02
CA PRO A 71 10.85 3.58 -0.65
C PRO A 71 9.74 4.35 0.07
N ILE A 72 9.17 3.71 1.09
CA ILE A 72 8.09 4.27 1.90
C ILE A 72 8.45 4.21 3.38
N LEU A 73 8.19 5.29 4.11
CA LEU A 73 8.32 5.38 5.57
C LEU A 73 6.94 5.64 6.18
N GLY A 74 6.55 4.84 7.15
CA GLY A 74 5.31 5.03 7.91
C GLY A 74 5.55 5.75 9.23
N ILE A 75 4.78 6.80 9.51
CA ILE A 75 4.78 7.55 10.77
C ILE A 75 3.42 7.36 11.44
N ASN A 76 3.43 6.77 12.64
CA ASN A 76 2.21 6.48 13.37
C ASN A 76 1.66 7.74 14.07
N PHE A 77 0.38 8.01 13.84
CA PHE A 77 -0.36 9.11 14.49
C PHE A 77 -1.43 8.63 15.48
N GLY A 78 -1.53 7.33 15.70
CA GLY A 78 -2.55 6.72 16.55
C GLY A 78 -2.02 5.53 17.35
N LYS A 79 -2.76 4.42 17.32
CA LYS A 79 -2.30 3.16 17.91
C LYS A 79 -1.23 2.54 17.02
N ILE A 80 -0.18 1.98 17.63
CA ILE A 80 0.89 1.28 16.92
C ILE A 80 0.26 0.12 16.13
N GLY A 81 0.59 0.06 14.83
CA GLY A 81 0.22 -1.02 13.93
C GLY A 81 1.41 -1.94 13.65
N PHE A 82 1.21 -2.89 12.75
CA PHE A 82 2.26 -3.82 12.31
C PHE A 82 3.20 -3.25 11.23
N LEU A 83 2.72 -2.24 10.48
CA LEU A 83 3.44 -1.68 9.35
C LEU A 83 4.02 -0.30 9.63
N VAL A 84 3.46 0.40 10.61
CA VAL A 84 3.78 1.79 10.94
C VAL A 84 4.25 1.85 12.38
N ASP A 85 5.57 1.82 12.58
CA ASP A 85 6.24 1.69 13.88
C ASP A 85 6.95 2.97 14.35
N VAL A 86 7.16 3.97 13.48
CA VAL A 86 7.78 5.24 13.88
C VAL A 86 6.77 6.15 14.54
N ASP A 87 7.03 6.53 15.79
CA ASP A 87 6.19 7.47 16.53
C ASP A 87 6.36 8.91 15.99
N LYS A 88 5.26 9.67 16.02
CA LYS A 88 5.24 11.08 15.61
C LYS A 88 6.24 11.97 16.37
N LYS A 89 6.62 11.59 17.58
CA LYS A 89 7.61 12.34 18.39
C LYS A 89 9.03 12.22 17.80
N ASP A 90 9.35 11.08 17.19
CA ASP A 90 10.69 10.74 16.70
C ASP A 90 10.89 11.11 15.22
N ILE A 91 9.86 11.65 14.56
CA ILE A 91 9.85 11.92 13.11
C ILE A 91 11.04 12.75 12.63
N ILE A 92 11.42 13.81 13.35
CA ILE A 92 12.51 14.70 12.91
C ILE A 92 13.84 13.96 12.99
N GLN A 93 14.04 13.20 14.05
CA GLN A 93 15.25 12.39 14.23
C GLN A 93 15.34 11.31 13.16
N LYS A 94 14.27 10.51 12.96
CA LYS A 94 14.23 9.44 11.94
C LYS A 94 14.43 9.95 10.52
N VAL A 95 13.82 11.05 10.16
CA VAL A 95 14.04 11.66 8.85
C VAL A 95 15.47 12.21 8.71
N PHE A 96 16.06 12.73 9.78
CA PHE A 96 17.46 13.17 9.78
C PHE A 96 18.42 11.99 9.59
N GLU A 97 18.20 10.86 10.30
CA GLU A 97 18.96 9.61 10.14
C GLU A 97 18.90 9.15 8.67
N ILE A 98 17.71 9.14 8.06
CA ILE A 98 17.52 8.74 6.66
C ILE A 98 18.27 9.67 5.69
N ILE A 99 18.22 10.99 5.89
CA ILE A 99 18.94 11.96 5.06
C ILE A 99 20.45 11.72 5.11
N ASN A 100 20.95 11.26 6.25
CA ASN A 100 22.38 10.94 6.43
C ASN A 100 22.76 9.52 5.94
N GLY A 101 21.80 8.74 5.41
CA GLY A 101 22.04 7.38 4.96
C GLY A 101 22.00 6.32 6.06
N GLU A 102 21.57 6.68 7.26
CA GLU A 102 21.50 5.81 8.44
C GLU A 102 20.15 5.07 8.48
N TYR A 103 19.94 4.13 7.56
CA TYR A 103 18.71 3.32 7.49
C TYR A 103 18.95 1.96 6.86
N VAL A 104 18.02 1.07 7.10
CA VAL A 104 17.97 -0.26 6.45
C VAL A 104 16.68 -0.34 5.64
N ILE A 105 16.79 -0.86 4.41
CA ILE A 105 15.62 -1.11 3.57
C ILE A 105 15.05 -2.49 3.86
N ASP A 106 13.84 -2.54 4.38
CA ASP A 106 13.05 -3.76 4.49
C ASP A 106 12.32 -4.01 3.15
N LYS A 107 12.72 -5.06 2.44
CA LYS A 107 12.13 -5.45 1.16
C LYS A 107 10.97 -6.40 1.39
N ARG A 108 9.78 -6.00 1.00
CA ARG A 108 8.57 -6.80 1.12
C ARG A 108 8.02 -7.19 -0.24
N ILE A 109 7.54 -8.42 -0.36
CA ILE A 109 6.85 -8.88 -1.57
C ILE A 109 5.41 -8.39 -1.58
N LEU A 110 4.89 -8.14 -2.77
CA LEU A 110 3.48 -7.91 -3.01
C LEU A 110 2.91 -9.09 -3.79
N ILE A 111 1.61 -9.27 -3.73
CA ILE A 111 0.88 -10.27 -4.50
C ILE A 111 0.06 -9.58 -5.58
N ASP A 112 0.20 -10.04 -6.82
CA ASP A 112 -0.64 -9.62 -7.93
C ASP A 112 -1.76 -10.64 -8.18
N GLY A 113 -3.01 -10.17 -8.14
CA GLY A 113 -4.18 -10.95 -8.47
C GLY A 113 -4.76 -10.56 -9.82
N LYS A 114 -4.94 -11.55 -10.67
CA LYS A 114 -5.68 -11.41 -11.93
C LYS A 114 -6.97 -12.21 -11.82
N ILE A 115 -8.11 -11.52 -11.90
CA ILE A 115 -9.44 -12.14 -11.88
C ILE A 115 -10.01 -12.03 -13.28
N THR A 116 -10.41 -13.16 -13.86
CA THR A 116 -11.15 -13.20 -15.12
C THR A 116 -12.54 -13.76 -14.83
N ASP A 117 -13.58 -13.03 -15.21
CA ASP A 117 -14.96 -13.48 -15.04
C ASP A 117 -15.41 -14.35 -16.22
N ALA A 118 -16.68 -14.80 -16.19
CA ALA A 118 -17.27 -15.64 -17.23
C ALA A 118 -17.40 -14.94 -18.60
N ASP A 119 -17.34 -13.62 -18.63
CA ASP A 119 -17.40 -12.79 -19.85
C ASP A 119 -15.99 -12.38 -20.33
N ASP A 120 -14.93 -13.07 -19.86
CA ASP A 120 -13.52 -12.78 -20.13
C ASP A 120 -13.03 -11.37 -19.71
N LYS A 121 -13.80 -10.68 -18.88
CA LYS A 121 -13.36 -9.41 -18.33
C LYS A 121 -12.31 -9.66 -17.26
N THR A 122 -11.21 -8.96 -17.38
CA THR A 122 -10.07 -9.12 -16.47
C THR A 122 -9.91 -7.90 -15.56
N ILE A 123 -9.80 -8.17 -14.26
CA ILE A 123 -9.43 -7.18 -13.25
C ILE A 123 -8.07 -7.59 -12.66
N VAL A 124 -7.15 -6.65 -12.58
CA VAL A 124 -5.84 -6.86 -11.95
C VAL A 124 -5.75 -5.99 -10.70
N SER A 125 -5.30 -6.56 -9.61
CA SER A 125 -5.06 -5.86 -8.35
C SER A 125 -3.76 -6.31 -7.71
N THR A 126 -3.04 -5.37 -7.11
CA THR A 126 -1.81 -5.62 -6.35
C THR A 126 -2.07 -5.38 -4.87
N SER A 127 -1.56 -6.23 -3.99
CA SER A 127 -1.71 -6.07 -2.54
C SER A 127 -0.40 -6.36 -1.79
N LEU A 128 -0.14 -5.59 -0.73
CA LEU A 128 0.95 -5.85 0.20
C LEU A 128 0.57 -6.95 1.20
N ASN A 129 -0.71 -7.03 1.62
CA ASN A 129 -1.19 -8.01 2.58
C ASN A 129 -1.74 -9.26 1.89
N ASP A 130 -2.93 -9.15 1.29
CA ASP A 130 -3.68 -10.31 0.81
C ASP A 130 -4.64 -9.96 -0.34
N ILE A 131 -5.16 -11.01 -0.97
CA ILE A 131 -6.29 -10.99 -1.89
C ILE A 131 -7.35 -11.90 -1.30
N VAL A 132 -8.54 -11.35 -1.08
CA VAL A 132 -9.69 -12.04 -0.51
C VAL A 132 -10.71 -12.31 -1.60
N ILE A 133 -11.13 -13.57 -1.73
CA ILE A 133 -12.20 -14.01 -2.62
C ILE A 133 -13.33 -14.51 -1.73
N TYR A 134 -14.50 -13.89 -1.81
CA TYR A 134 -15.66 -14.28 -1.00
C TYR A 134 -16.96 -14.04 -1.76
N ASN A 135 -18.03 -14.68 -1.30
CA ASN A 135 -19.35 -14.47 -1.88
C ASN A 135 -19.94 -13.14 -1.39
N TYR A 136 -20.24 -12.25 -2.32
CA TYR A 136 -20.90 -10.98 -2.02
C TYR A 136 -22.42 -11.15 -2.10
N GLY A 137 -23.06 -11.20 -0.95
CA GLY A 137 -24.54 -11.23 -0.87
C GLY A 137 -25.07 -12.30 0.08
N LEU A 138 -25.85 -13.23 -0.44
CA LEU A 138 -26.50 -14.27 0.37
C LEU A 138 -25.47 -15.20 1.02
N LEU A 139 -25.80 -15.69 2.23
CA LEU A 139 -25.03 -16.65 3.05
C LEU A 139 -24.84 -18.00 2.32
N LYS A 140 -24.12 -18.00 1.21
CA LYS A 140 -23.81 -19.21 0.43
C LYS A 140 -22.30 -19.37 0.38
N MET A 141 -21.86 -20.59 0.70
CA MET A 141 -20.45 -20.96 0.51
C MET A 141 -20.08 -20.91 -0.96
N ILE A 142 -18.86 -20.51 -1.25
CA ILE A 142 -18.23 -20.71 -2.55
C ILE A 142 -17.64 -22.11 -2.63
N GLN A 143 -17.57 -22.67 -3.83
CA GLN A 143 -16.75 -23.85 -4.11
C GLN A 143 -15.50 -23.40 -4.84
N ALA A 144 -14.34 -23.60 -4.25
CA ALA A 144 -13.05 -23.23 -4.82
C ALA A 144 -12.22 -24.47 -5.14
N LYS A 145 -11.66 -24.51 -6.34
CA LYS A 145 -10.58 -25.43 -6.72
C LYS A 145 -9.28 -24.63 -6.71
N ILE A 146 -8.32 -25.09 -5.92
CA ILE A 146 -7.04 -24.40 -5.72
C ILE A 146 -5.96 -25.17 -6.44
N PHE A 147 -5.25 -24.51 -7.34
CA PHE A 147 -4.13 -25.07 -8.09
C PHE A 147 -2.86 -24.29 -7.78
N ILE A 148 -1.73 -25.00 -7.73
CA ILE A 148 -0.38 -24.40 -7.69
C ILE A 148 0.41 -25.01 -8.83
N ASN A 149 0.88 -24.20 -9.76
CA ASN A 149 1.61 -24.65 -10.96
C ASN A 149 0.88 -25.79 -11.69
N ASP A 150 -0.42 -25.61 -11.96
CA ASP A 150 -1.33 -26.55 -12.60
C ASP A 150 -1.65 -27.83 -11.80
N PHE A 151 -1.07 -28.05 -10.64
CA PHE A 151 -1.40 -29.15 -9.75
C PHE A 151 -2.57 -28.77 -8.85
N LEU A 152 -3.62 -29.61 -8.88
CA LEU A 152 -4.75 -29.45 -7.96
C LEU A 152 -4.32 -29.76 -6.53
N ILE A 153 -4.35 -28.75 -5.66
CA ILE A 153 -3.97 -28.87 -4.25
C ILE A 153 -5.18 -29.14 -3.36
N ASN A 154 -6.30 -28.43 -3.64
CA ASN A 154 -7.47 -28.54 -2.79
C ASN A 154 -8.77 -28.25 -3.55
N ILE A 155 -9.85 -28.88 -3.09
CA ILE A 155 -11.24 -28.55 -3.46
C ILE A 155 -11.99 -28.32 -2.16
N GLN A 156 -12.46 -27.11 -1.94
CA GLN A 156 -13.13 -26.76 -0.68
C GLN A 156 -14.44 -26.00 -0.92
N ARG A 157 -15.33 -26.11 0.07
CA ARG A 157 -16.53 -25.26 0.21
C ARG A 157 -16.33 -24.41 1.45
N SER A 158 -16.36 -23.11 1.31
CA SER A 158 -16.07 -22.14 2.38
C SER A 158 -16.76 -20.80 2.10
N ASP A 159 -16.77 -19.91 3.07
CA ASP A 159 -17.28 -18.55 2.89
C ASP A 159 -16.37 -17.73 1.96
N GLY A 160 -15.08 -18.08 1.90
CA GLY A 160 -14.10 -17.43 1.03
C GLY A 160 -12.73 -18.10 1.07
N VAL A 161 -11.81 -17.51 0.31
CA VAL A 161 -10.38 -17.88 0.26
C VAL A 161 -9.56 -16.64 0.42
N ILE A 162 -8.54 -16.69 1.28
CA ILE A 162 -7.56 -15.62 1.48
C ILE A 162 -6.20 -16.12 1.00
N ILE A 163 -5.59 -15.35 0.12
CA ILE A 163 -4.23 -15.60 -0.38
C ILE A 163 -3.37 -14.44 0.07
N SER A 164 -2.43 -14.68 0.97
CA SER A 164 -1.65 -13.61 1.60
C SER A 164 -0.16 -13.70 1.31
N THR A 165 0.49 -12.53 1.38
CA THR A 165 1.95 -12.41 1.49
C THR A 165 2.39 -12.77 2.91
N PRO A 166 3.70 -12.96 3.16
CA PRO A 166 4.21 -13.08 4.53
C PRO A 166 3.84 -11.88 5.41
N THR A 167 3.79 -10.67 4.85
CA THR A 167 3.37 -9.46 5.58
C THR A 167 1.89 -9.54 6.00
N GLY A 168 1.02 -10.02 5.12
CA GLY A 168 -0.43 -10.12 5.38
C GLY A 168 -0.86 -11.36 6.15
N SER A 169 0.03 -12.36 6.32
CA SER A 169 -0.33 -13.64 6.97
C SER A 169 -0.74 -13.50 8.44
N THR A 170 -0.44 -12.37 9.06
CA THR A 170 -0.79 -12.02 10.45
C THR A 170 -1.80 -10.88 10.55
N ALA A 171 -2.35 -10.43 9.43
CA ALA A 171 -3.30 -9.33 9.39
C ALA A 171 -4.70 -9.72 9.91
#